data_f5cfaa9548cdf26020c83de89848b38b
#
_entry.id   f5cfaa9548cdf26020c83de89848b38b
#
_cell.length_a   1.000
_cell.length_b   1.000
_cell.length_c   1.000
_cell.angle_alpha   90.00
_cell.angle_beta   90.00
_cell.angle_gamma   90.00
#
_symmetry.space_group_name_H-M   'P 1'
#
loop_
_entity.id
_entity.type
_entity.pdbx_description
1 polymer ?
#
loop_
_entity_poly.entity_id
_entity_poly.type
_entity_poly.pdbx_seq_one_letter_code
_entity_poly.pdbx_strand_id
1 'polypeptide(L)'
;MKRWTRMLAILLSLMMLLSLSACGEKPADALVRELLGEETMAIVQKDYLTPLEYYRAVEQRRAQELMSFRNLTEYATALQKGFSRTELLLSLDQSALDQELRDYLTESVGMDLSWLKSLGFGYAVGMQEDLRQVDMILRLNDTDLLSLTGIVDPATMDVYASVPLLNEDWLKFNYLDLADQIGAPADLQELSAAMTFSPEGLSSLILRYHELVLNNVEKVELTDGTASAGGIENKCSIASVKLEGEDLLRVAKVLLDTAEQDEELEKLAYFIAGRTEEFYGSEEDFHQYYLEWIQSTREHLESTTPEDMDKAALMDVYIDPKGEIQGRRLEIQSDGETDALFSYLITRDGDKLGLESEFSTHSDGSSSFSSGDSHSWSHDIEAAISGSGSLTQEGKLRGSFLIRTHTVDDWDGKREELDIPVFTANVEGSFGKEGFLGDVELIPTQELLDKACEELGEDTPEPVLGLVRSLTLFASNRSTQEKLDLRCDVRSNGKDLLTLTVLGESQEPFAITAPSDSVDLDTWVGSIGFATLSKIMNKLMEAGMPSSILNGILG
;
A
#
# COMPACT_ATOMS: atom_id res chain seq x y z
N MET A 1 22.04 -3.49 14.51
CA MET A 1 21.98 -4.54 13.49
C MET A 1 20.55 -4.92 13.09
N LYS A 2 19.63 -5.24 14.01
CA LYS A 2 18.25 -5.70 13.66
C LYS A 2 17.37 -4.74 12.83
N ARG A 3 17.55 -3.42 12.96
CA ARG A 3 16.83 -2.42 12.15
C ARG A 3 17.27 -2.41 10.68
N TRP A 4 18.50 -2.78 10.43
CA TRP A 4 19.13 -2.84 9.11
C TRP A 4 18.55 -3.93 8.22
N THR A 5 18.43 -5.15 8.77
CA THR A 5 17.85 -6.29 8.05
C THR A 5 16.41 -5.97 7.66
N ARG A 6 15.65 -5.26 8.52
CA ARG A 6 14.27 -4.85 8.21
C ARG A 6 14.19 -3.80 7.10
N MET A 7 15.02 -2.75 7.13
CA MET A 7 15.01 -1.73 6.06
C MET A 7 15.50 -2.28 4.73
N LEU A 8 16.57 -3.07 4.72
CA LEU A 8 17.04 -3.72 3.49
C LEU A 8 16.01 -4.73 2.97
N ALA A 9 15.38 -5.50 3.86
CA ALA A 9 14.29 -6.42 3.51
C ALA A 9 13.05 -5.67 3.00
N ILE A 10 12.70 -4.53 3.59
CA ILE A 10 11.59 -3.68 3.11
C ILE A 10 11.91 -3.08 1.75
N LEU A 11 13.11 -2.56 1.55
CA LEU A 11 13.54 -1.97 0.26
C LEU A 11 13.59 -3.05 -0.85
N LEU A 12 14.13 -4.22 -0.54
CA LEU A 12 14.17 -5.37 -1.44
C LEU A 12 12.77 -5.95 -1.67
N SER A 13 11.91 -6.01 -0.64
CA SER A 13 10.52 -6.45 -0.77
C SER A 13 9.68 -5.46 -1.59
N LEU A 14 9.93 -4.16 -1.45
CA LEU A 14 9.26 -3.13 -2.26
C LEU A 14 9.70 -3.21 -3.72
N MET A 15 10.99 -3.40 -4.00
CA MET A 15 11.50 -3.65 -5.35
C MET A 15 10.88 -4.91 -5.98
N MET A 16 10.56 -5.91 -5.17
CA MET A 16 9.98 -7.17 -5.64
C MET A 16 8.46 -7.14 -5.76
N LEU A 17 7.74 -6.48 -4.85
CA LEU A 17 6.29 -6.28 -4.95
C LEU A 17 5.90 -5.56 -6.25
N LEU A 18 6.75 -4.64 -6.71
CA LEU A 18 6.55 -3.96 -8.00
C LEU A 18 6.85 -4.88 -9.19
N SER A 19 7.68 -5.91 -9.02
CA SER A 19 7.87 -6.93 -10.06
C SER A 19 6.66 -7.88 -10.20
N LEU A 20 5.83 -8.03 -9.14
CA LEU A 20 4.59 -8.83 -9.20
C LEU A 20 3.48 -8.16 -10.02
N SER A 21 3.42 -6.82 -10.05
CA SER A 21 2.42 -6.10 -10.83
C SER A 21 2.55 -6.25 -12.34
N ALA A 22 3.63 -6.87 -12.82
CA ALA A 22 3.91 -7.07 -14.23
C ALA A 22 3.62 -8.49 -14.74
N CYS A 23 2.76 -9.25 -14.07
CA CYS A 23 2.40 -10.62 -14.42
C CYS A 23 1.40 -10.76 -15.57
N GLY A 24 1.41 -9.86 -16.54
CA GLY A 24 0.54 -9.93 -17.71
C GLY A 24 1.32 -10.13 -19.00
N GLU A 25 1.29 -11.35 -19.59
CA GLU A 25 1.80 -11.56 -20.93
C GLU A 25 0.73 -11.21 -21.99
N LYS A 26 1.11 -10.46 -23.02
CA LYS A 26 0.52 -10.32 -24.35
C LYS A 26 -0.50 -9.22 -24.67
N PRO A 27 -1.41 -8.75 -23.84
CA PRO A 27 -1.87 -7.36 -24.04
C PRO A 27 -0.72 -6.40 -23.78
N ALA A 28 0.19 -6.78 -22.85
CA ALA A 28 1.45 -6.11 -22.65
C ALA A 28 2.36 -6.15 -23.89
N ASP A 29 2.50 -7.28 -24.61
CA ASP A 29 3.35 -7.38 -25.80
C ASP A 29 2.91 -6.40 -26.91
N ALA A 30 1.62 -6.28 -27.17
CA ALA A 30 1.10 -5.32 -28.13
C ALA A 30 1.30 -3.88 -27.68
N LEU A 31 1.07 -3.61 -26.40
CA LEU A 31 1.24 -2.31 -25.77
C LEU A 31 2.71 -1.92 -25.65
N VAL A 32 3.56 -2.85 -25.23
CA VAL A 32 5.02 -2.65 -25.11
C VAL A 32 5.64 -2.45 -26.49
N ARG A 33 5.19 -3.18 -27.53
CA ARG A 33 5.60 -2.92 -28.92
C ARG A 33 5.19 -1.54 -29.42
N GLU A 34 3.99 -1.10 -29.06
CA GLU A 34 3.51 0.25 -29.39
C GLU A 34 4.32 1.34 -28.69
N LEU A 35 4.72 1.12 -27.43
CA LEU A 35 5.43 2.10 -26.60
C LEU A 35 6.95 2.11 -26.80
N LEU A 36 7.57 0.93 -26.97
CA LEU A 36 9.04 0.76 -27.02
C LEU A 36 9.57 0.48 -28.44
N GLY A 37 8.71 0.10 -29.37
CA GLY A 37 9.08 -0.31 -30.72
C GLY A 37 9.54 -1.76 -30.86
N GLU A 38 9.52 -2.29 -32.08
CA GLU A 38 9.83 -3.71 -32.37
C GLU A 38 11.28 -4.12 -32.02
N GLU A 39 12.24 -3.20 -32.10
CA GLU A 39 13.65 -3.50 -31.82
C GLU A 39 13.90 -3.84 -30.34
N THR A 40 13.14 -3.24 -29.42
CA THR A 40 13.29 -3.45 -27.97
C THR A 40 12.66 -4.76 -27.53
N MET A 41 11.76 -5.32 -28.34
CA MET A 41 11.11 -6.62 -28.11
C MET A 41 11.88 -7.80 -28.69
N ALA A 42 13.11 -7.59 -29.17
CA ALA A 42 13.93 -8.67 -29.69
C ALA A 42 14.14 -9.76 -28.63
N ILE A 43 13.97 -11.03 -29.04
CA ILE A 43 14.23 -12.18 -28.18
C ILE A 43 15.71 -12.14 -27.74
N VAL A 44 15.94 -12.16 -26.44
CA VAL A 44 17.30 -12.25 -25.88
C VAL A 44 17.78 -13.68 -26.05
N GLN A 45 18.74 -13.88 -26.95
CA GLN A 45 19.21 -15.22 -27.32
C GLN A 45 20.38 -15.66 -26.43
N LYS A 46 20.15 -16.69 -25.61
CA LYS A 46 21.12 -17.30 -24.69
C LYS A 46 22.41 -17.72 -25.39
N ASP A 47 22.32 -18.28 -26.62
CA ASP A 47 23.44 -18.97 -27.28
C ASP A 47 24.58 -18.05 -27.73
N TYR A 48 24.37 -16.74 -27.76
CA TYR A 48 25.34 -15.75 -28.23
C TYR A 48 25.92 -14.87 -27.13
N LEU A 49 25.54 -15.09 -25.88
CA LEU A 49 25.89 -14.24 -24.75
C LEU A 49 26.54 -15.09 -23.64
N THR A 50 27.46 -14.49 -22.88
CA THR A 50 27.90 -15.08 -21.61
C THR A 50 26.74 -15.10 -20.61
N PRO A 51 26.78 -15.95 -19.57
CA PRO A 51 25.72 -15.97 -18.54
C PRO A 51 25.42 -14.59 -17.95
N LEU A 52 26.45 -13.78 -17.68
CA LEU A 52 26.29 -12.43 -17.15
C LEU A 52 25.64 -11.47 -18.14
N GLU A 53 26.07 -11.50 -19.42
CA GLU A 53 25.47 -10.67 -20.47
C GLU A 53 24.02 -11.05 -20.73
N TYR A 54 23.71 -12.34 -20.74
CA TYR A 54 22.34 -12.84 -20.88
C TYR A 54 21.46 -12.39 -19.73
N TYR A 55 21.89 -12.57 -18.48
CA TYR A 55 21.19 -12.11 -17.30
C TYR A 55 20.93 -10.60 -17.34
N ARG A 56 21.97 -9.79 -17.64
CA ARG A 56 21.84 -8.33 -17.73
C ARG A 56 20.85 -7.89 -18.82
N ALA A 57 20.90 -8.53 -20.00
CA ALA A 57 19.98 -8.21 -21.09
C ALA A 57 18.53 -8.52 -20.75
N VAL A 58 18.26 -9.64 -20.08
CA VAL A 58 16.93 -10.04 -19.61
C VAL A 58 16.41 -9.06 -18.55
N GLU A 59 17.25 -8.68 -17.58
CA GLU A 59 16.89 -7.74 -16.53
C GLU A 59 16.62 -6.33 -17.05
N GLN A 60 17.44 -5.84 -17.96
CA GLN A 60 17.24 -4.53 -18.59
C GLN A 60 15.95 -4.47 -19.42
N ARG A 61 15.67 -5.53 -20.16
CA ARG A 61 14.39 -5.66 -20.87
C ARG A 61 13.22 -5.58 -19.91
N ARG A 62 13.29 -6.33 -18.80
CA ARG A 62 12.23 -6.34 -17.79
C ARG A 62 12.04 -4.98 -17.13
N ALA A 63 13.11 -4.27 -16.81
CA ALA A 63 13.05 -2.92 -16.27
C ALA A 63 12.35 -1.94 -17.24
N GLN A 64 12.63 -2.05 -18.54
CA GLN A 64 11.95 -1.25 -19.58
C GLN A 64 10.46 -1.59 -19.69
N GLU A 65 10.09 -2.87 -19.58
CA GLU A 65 8.69 -3.30 -19.57
C GLU A 65 7.94 -2.73 -18.36
N LEU A 66 8.55 -2.78 -17.16
CA LEU A 66 7.99 -2.20 -15.95
C LEU A 66 7.75 -0.68 -16.07
N MET A 67 8.66 0.03 -16.76
CA MET A 67 8.49 1.46 -17.01
C MET A 67 7.31 1.76 -17.95
N SER A 68 6.97 0.84 -18.86
CA SER A 68 5.83 1.04 -19.76
C SER A 68 4.47 0.93 -19.06
N PHE A 69 4.39 0.29 -17.88
CA PHE A 69 3.21 0.29 -17.00
C PHE A 69 3.03 1.58 -16.17
N ARG A 70 3.69 2.67 -16.58
CA ARG A 70 3.63 4.00 -15.94
C ARG A 70 2.22 4.60 -15.79
N ASN A 71 1.23 4.06 -16.44
CA ASN A 71 -0.10 4.68 -16.54
C ASN A 71 -0.87 4.73 -15.22
N LEU A 72 -0.59 3.82 -14.25
CA LEU A 72 -1.10 3.94 -12.89
C LEU A 72 -0.54 5.17 -12.16
N THR A 73 0.71 5.53 -12.48
CA THR A 73 1.37 6.70 -11.92
C THR A 73 0.91 7.99 -12.60
N GLU A 74 0.59 7.96 -13.91
CA GLU A 74 0.04 9.10 -14.63
C GLU A 74 -1.33 9.51 -14.10
N TYR A 75 -2.17 8.54 -13.71
CA TYR A 75 -3.46 8.84 -13.09
C TYR A 75 -3.29 9.54 -11.73
N ALA A 76 -2.44 8.99 -10.86
CA ALA A 76 -2.15 9.62 -9.57
C ALA A 76 -1.54 11.01 -9.74
N THR A 77 -0.68 11.20 -10.76
CA THR A 77 -0.07 12.49 -11.10
C THR A 77 -1.09 13.47 -11.69
N ALA A 78 -2.03 13.01 -12.51
CA ALA A 78 -3.12 13.85 -13.04
C ALA A 78 -4.03 14.36 -11.92
N LEU A 79 -4.31 13.53 -10.91
CA LEU A 79 -5.03 13.94 -9.69
C LEU A 79 -4.25 15.00 -8.87
N GLN A 80 -2.92 15.00 -8.94
CA GLN A 80 -2.07 15.95 -8.21
C GLN A 80 -1.85 17.28 -8.95
N LYS A 81 -1.88 17.28 -10.29
CA LYS A 81 -1.50 18.45 -11.12
C LYS A 81 -2.67 19.37 -11.49
N GLY A 82 -3.86 19.18 -10.95
CA GLY A 82 -5.00 19.97 -11.43
C GLY A 82 -6.13 20.08 -10.42
N PHE A 83 -7.31 20.23 -10.99
CA PHE A 83 -8.55 20.22 -10.25
C PHE A 83 -9.05 18.78 -10.16
N SER A 84 -9.18 18.26 -8.96
CA SER A 84 -9.63 16.88 -8.72
C SER A 84 -10.68 16.81 -7.64
N ARG A 85 -11.54 15.80 -7.71
CA ARG A 85 -12.53 15.48 -6.70
C ARG A 85 -12.40 14.01 -6.33
N THR A 86 -12.41 13.73 -5.03
CA THR A 86 -12.44 12.37 -4.50
C THR A 86 -13.58 12.23 -3.51
N GLU A 87 -14.30 11.14 -3.58
CA GLU A 87 -15.36 10.78 -2.64
C GLU A 87 -15.07 9.41 -2.02
N LEU A 88 -15.16 9.34 -0.71
CA LEU A 88 -15.13 8.13 0.09
C LEU A 88 -16.56 7.94 0.63
N LEU A 89 -17.18 6.83 0.31
CA LEU A 89 -18.53 6.50 0.78
C LEU A 89 -18.49 5.15 1.50
N LEU A 90 -18.77 5.16 2.79
CA LEU A 90 -18.99 3.98 3.59
C LEU A 90 -20.50 3.75 3.72
N SER A 91 -21.01 2.64 3.20
CA SER A 91 -22.42 2.27 3.25
C SER A 91 -22.61 1.02 4.10
N LEU A 92 -23.69 1.01 4.89
CA LEU A 92 -24.08 -0.11 5.75
C LEU A 92 -25.48 -0.60 5.35
N ASP A 93 -25.55 -1.86 4.89
CA ASP A 93 -26.84 -2.52 4.63
C ASP A 93 -27.17 -3.53 5.73
N GLN A 94 -27.92 -3.09 6.72
CA GLN A 94 -28.35 -3.95 7.83
C GLN A 94 -29.29 -5.08 7.41
N SER A 95 -29.81 -5.08 6.18
CA SER A 95 -30.62 -6.19 5.65
C SER A 95 -29.79 -7.45 5.40
N ALA A 96 -28.46 -7.30 5.34
CA ALA A 96 -27.49 -8.42 5.26
C ALA A 96 -27.33 -9.16 6.60
N LEU A 97 -27.69 -8.52 7.73
CA LEU A 97 -27.70 -9.14 9.04
C LEU A 97 -28.99 -9.94 9.22
N ASP A 98 -28.94 -11.06 9.92
CA ASP A 98 -30.14 -11.77 10.34
C ASP A 98 -30.89 -11.03 11.46
N GLN A 99 -32.12 -11.46 11.75
CA GLN A 99 -32.95 -10.77 12.72
C GLN A 99 -32.40 -10.89 14.14
N GLU A 100 -31.85 -12.06 14.51
CA GLU A 100 -31.33 -12.31 15.86
C GLU A 100 -30.14 -11.40 16.16
N LEU A 101 -29.25 -11.21 15.18
CA LEU A 101 -28.11 -10.32 15.31
C LEU A 101 -28.53 -8.85 15.40
N ARG A 102 -29.51 -8.43 14.61
CA ARG A 102 -30.05 -7.05 14.69
C ARG A 102 -30.66 -6.78 16.07
N ASP A 103 -31.44 -7.72 16.60
CA ASP A 103 -32.05 -7.61 17.92
C ASP A 103 -30.96 -7.55 19.01
N TYR A 104 -29.95 -8.42 18.93
CA TYR A 104 -28.79 -8.40 19.83
C TYR A 104 -28.03 -7.06 19.79
N LEU A 105 -27.73 -6.53 18.59
CA LEU A 105 -27.06 -5.24 18.45
C LEU A 105 -27.90 -4.08 19.03
N THR A 106 -29.22 -4.10 18.80
CA THR A 106 -30.13 -3.10 19.35
C THR A 106 -30.16 -3.14 20.88
N GLU A 107 -30.17 -4.34 21.48
CA GLU A 107 -30.12 -4.51 22.94
C GLU A 107 -28.78 -4.10 23.53
N SER A 108 -27.66 -4.50 22.89
CA SER A 108 -26.30 -4.24 23.37
C SER A 108 -25.89 -2.77 23.28
N VAL A 109 -26.27 -2.09 22.19
CA VAL A 109 -25.98 -0.66 21.99
C VAL A 109 -27.01 0.23 22.69
N GLY A 110 -28.18 -0.32 23.05
CA GLY A 110 -29.28 0.43 23.66
C GLY A 110 -29.98 1.40 22.69
N MET A 111 -29.74 1.27 21.38
CA MET A 111 -30.36 2.11 20.37
C MET A 111 -30.53 1.37 19.04
N ASP A 112 -31.59 1.70 18.32
CA ASP A 112 -31.82 1.24 16.96
C ASP A 112 -30.90 1.99 15.99
N LEU A 113 -30.01 1.28 15.32
CA LEU A 113 -29.08 1.82 14.32
C LEU A 113 -29.63 1.75 12.89
N SER A 114 -30.87 1.28 12.68
CA SER A 114 -31.46 1.09 11.34
C SER A 114 -31.55 2.36 10.49
N TRP A 115 -31.48 3.51 11.13
CA TRP A 115 -31.43 4.82 10.47
C TRP A 115 -30.08 5.12 9.79
N LEU A 116 -28.96 4.50 10.26
CA LEU A 116 -27.62 4.71 9.72
C LEU A 116 -27.43 3.84 8.49
N LYS A 117 -27.33 4.46 7.33
CA LYS A 117 -27.17 3.79 6.03
C LYS A 117 -25.83 4.06 5.40
N SER A 118 -25.33 5.30 5.53
CA SER A 118 -24.04 5.66 4.92
C SER A 118 -23.38 6.83 5.63
N LEU A 119 -22.04 6.85 5.54
CA LEU A 119 -21.20 7.98 5.90
C LEU A 119 -20.33 8.30 4.69
N GLY A 120 -20.39 9.53 4.20
CA GLY A 120 -19.63 9.99 3.05
C GLY A 120 -18.67 11.12 3.41
N PHE A 121 -17.49 11.08 2.84
CA PHE A 121 -16.53 12.16 2.88
C PHE A 121 -16.08 12.46 1.46
N GLY A 122 -16.27 13.69 1.01
CA GLY A 122 -15.81 14.17 -0.28
C GLY A 122 -14.81 15.29 -0.09
N TYR A 123 -13.78 15.32 -0.91
CA TYR A 123 -12.92 16.48 -1.03
C TYR A 123 -12.62 16.78 -2.50
N ALA A 124 -12.50 18.06 -2.82
CA ALA A 124 -12.05 18.54 -4.11
C ALA A 124 -10.88 19.50 -3.91
N VAL A 125 -9.91 19.44 -4.78
CA VAL A 125 -8.72 20.30 -4.75
C VAL A 125 -8.65 21.07 -6.05
N GLY A 126 -8.42 22.38 -5.95
CA GLY A 126 -8.13 23.24 -7.08
C GLY A 126 -6.81 23.98 -6.87
N MET A 127 -5.96 24.04 -7.89
CA MET A 127 -4.70 24.75 -7.86
C MET A 127 -4.65 25.74 -9.01
N GLN A 128 -4.50 27.01 -8.70
CA GLN A 128 -4.30 28.10 -9.66
C GLN A 128 -3.09 28.90 -9.21
N GLU A 129 -2.32 29.46 -10.13
CA GLU A 129 -0.99 30.08 -9.96
C GLU A 129 -0.60 30.49 -8.53
N ASP A 130 -1.42 31.31 -7.86
CA ASP A 130 -1.14 31.88 -6.54
C ASP A 130 -2.12 31.41 -5.44
N LEU A 131 -3.15 30.63 -5.76
CA LEU A 131 -4.16 30.20 -4.81
C LEU A 131 -4.44 28.71 -4.90
N ARG A 132 -4.71 28.12 -3.74
CA ARG A 132 -5.15 26.72 -3.63
C ARG A 132 -6.48 26.66 -2.91
N GLN A 133 -7.40 25.89 -3.45
CA GLN A 133 -8.71 25.67 -2.83
C GLN A 133 -8.89 24.20 -2.50
N VAL A 134 -9.46 23.95 -1.33
CA VAL A 134 -9.89 22.63 -0.89
C VAL A 134 -11.34 22.74 -0.47
N ASP A 135 -12.21 21.97 -1.10
CA ASP A 135 -13.60 21.80 -0.68
C ASP A 135 -13.76 20.44 -0.02
N MET A 136 -14.37 20.41 1.17
CA MET A 136 -14.65 19.17 1.90
C MET A 136 -16.14 19.08 2.18
N ILE A 137 -16.71 17.89 2.08
CA ILE A 137 -18.10 17.60 2.39
C ILE A 137 -18.17 16.35 3.25
N LEU A 138 -18.84 16.47 4.39
CA LEU A 138 -19.21 15.33 5.22
C LEU A 138 -20.71 15.04 5.01
N ARG A 139 -21.03 13.80 4.69
CA ARG A 139 -22.40 13.32 4.46
C ARG A 139 -22.78 12.27 5.49
N LEU A 140 -24.02 12.30 5.89
CA LEU A 140 -24.66 11.23 6.66
C LEU A 140 -25.94 10.82 5.94
N ASN A 141 -26.02 9.56 5.58
CA ASN A 141 -26.99 9.06 4.62
C ASN A 141 -26.89 9.92 3.33
N ASP A 142 -27.86 10.39 2.72
CA ASP A 142 -27.78 11.23 1.51
C ASP A 142 -27.77 12.74 1.83
N THR A 143 -27.53 13.13 3.08
CA THR A 143 -27.59 14.53 3.53
C THR A 143 -26.20 15.11 3.72
N ASP A 144 -25.90 16.23 3.08
CA ASP A 144 -24.69 17.01 3.33
C ASP A 144 -24.77 17.63 4.73
N LEU A 145 -24.07 17.04 5.71
CA LEU A 145 -24.05 17.55 7.08
C LEU A 145 -23.18 18.78 7.22
N LEU A 146 -21.99 18.73 6.67
CA LEU A 146 -20.99 19.77 6.78
C LEU A 146 -20.30 19.98 5.44
N SER A 147 -20.22 21.21 5.00
CA SER A 147 -19.33 21.62 3.91
C SER A 147 -18.31 22.63 4.44
N LEU A 148 -17.09 22.48 4.00
CA LEU A 148 -15.99 23.41 4.27
C LEU A 148 -15.32 23.75 2.96
N THR A 149 -15.12 25.03 2.70
CA THR A 149 -14.24 25.52 1.63
C THR A 149 -13.08 26.25 2.26
N GLY A 150 -11.87 25.82 1.97
CA GLY A 150 -10.62 26.47 2.35
C GLY A 150 -9.90 27.03 1.13
N ILE A 151 -9.43 28.29 1.22
CA ILE A 151 -8.57 28.91 0.21
C ILE A 151 -7.30 29.34 0.90
N VAL A 152 -6.17 28.96 0.34
CA VAL A 152 -4.83 29.31 0.87
C VAL A 152 -4.09 30.12 -0.17
N ASP A 153 -3.52 31.22 0.27
CA ASP A 153 -2.51 32.00 -0.47
C ASP A 153 -1.12 31.60 0.05
N PRO A 154 -0.36 30.80 -0.70
CA PRO A 154 0.97 30.35 -0.26
C PRO A 154 2.01 31.48 -0.13
N ALA A 155 1.79 32.63 -0.80
CA ALA A 155 2.73 33.74 -0.76
C ALA A 155 2.62 34.55 0.54
N THR A 156 1.41 34.67 1.08
CA THR A 156 1.13 35.42 2.31
C THR A 156 0.84 34.52 3.51
N MET A 157 0.61 33.21 3.27
CA MET A 157 0.13 32.23 4.25
C MET A 157 -1.24 32.60 4.85
N ASP A 158 -2.00 33.45 4.15
CA ASP A 158 -3.37 33.75 4.49
C ASP A 158 -4.29 32.57 4.13
N VAL A 159 -5.10 32.19 5.07
CA VAL A 159 -6.12 31.15 4.93
C VAL A 159 -7.50 31.74 5.06
N TYR A 160 -8.35 31.45 4.10
CA TYR A 160 -9.77 31.79 4.12
C TYR A 160 -10.56 30.51 4.27
N ALA A 161 -11.44 30.41 5.24
CA ALA A 161 -12.28 29.25 5.47
C ALA A 161 -13.76 29.63 5.54
N SER A 162 -14.60 28.84 4.89
CA SER A 162 -16.05 28.95 4.94
C SER A 162 -16.67 27.65 5.42
N VAL A 163 -17.50 27.72 6.45
CA VAL A 163 -18.29 26.62 6.99
C VAL A 163 -19.74 27.09 7.15
N PRO A 164 -20.55 27.10 6.09
CA PRO A 164 -21.88 27.76 6.08
C PRO A 164 -22.84 27.24 7.14
N LEU A 165 -22.67 26.00 7.60
CA LEU A 165 -23.48 25.45 8.70
C LEU A 165 -23.21 26.18 10.03
N LEU A 166 -21.95 26.58 10.28
CA LEU A 166 -21.53 27.25 11.51
C LEU A 166 -21.73 28.75 11.41
N ASN A 167 -21.27 29.35 10.32
CA ASN A 167 -21.33 30.78 10.06
C ASN A 167 -21.34 31.02 8.55
N GLU A 168 -22.06 32.03 8.09
CA GLU A 168 -22.14 32.41 6.66
C GLU A 168 -20.97 33.31 6.23
N ASP A 169 -20.28 33.92 7.19
CA ASP A 169 -19.11 34.77 6.94
C ASP A 169 -17.85 33.92 6.70
N TRP A 170 -17.00 34.40 5.83
CA TRP A 170 -15.68 33.82 5.64
C TRP A 170 -14.77 34.17 6.80
N LEU A 171 -14.16 33.16 7.41
CA LEU A 171 -13.06 33.29 8.36
C LEU A 171 -11.76 33.62 7.60
N LYS A 172 -10.99 34.60 8.07
CA LYS A 172 -9.63 34.85 7.64
C LYS A 172 -8.66 34.73 8.83
N PHE A 173 -7.56 33.99 8.64
CA PHE A 173 -6.44 33.96 9.58
C PHE A 173 -5.13 33.76 8.83
N ASN A 174 -4.02 34.14 9.46
CA ASN A 174 -2.70 33.78 8.95
C ASN A 174 -2.28 32.45 9.57
N TYR A 175 -1.83 31.51 8.74
CA TYR A 175 -1.48 30.18 9.21
C TYR A 175 -0.29 30.21 10.18
N LEU A 176 0.74 31.02 9.91
CA LEU A 176 1.92 31.10 10.76
C LEU A 176 1.58 31.62 12.16
N ASP A 177 0.72 32.64 12.23
CA ASP A 177 0.27 33.21 13.53
C ASP A 177 -0.54 32.15 14.34
N LEU A 178 -1.30 31.31 13.67
CA LEU A 178 -2.06 30.24 14.33
C LEU A 178 -1.15 29.07 14.73
N ALA A 179 -0.21 28.69 13.87
CA ALA A 179 0.74 27.61 14.12
C ALA A 179 1.58 27.89 15.37
N ASP A 180 2.07 29.12 15.52
CA ASP A 180 2.81 29.56 16.72
C ASP A 180 1.98 29.43 18.01
N GLN A 181 0.66 29.68 17.94
CA GLN A 181 -0.23 29.59 19.10
C GLN A 181 -0.54 28.17 19.55
N ILE A 182 -0.65 27.22 18.60
CA ILE A 182 -1.05 25.83 18.88
C ILE A 182 0.11 24.84 18.84
N GLY A 183 1.34 25.33 18.58
CA GLY A 183 2.52 24.47 18.44
C GLY A 183 2.46 23.54 17.23
N ALA A 184 1.74 23.95 16.17
CA ALA A 184 1.69 23.21 14.92
C ALA A 184 2.96 23.45 14.08
N PRO A 185 3.31 22.54 13.16
CA PRO A 185 4.41 22.77 12.23
C PRO A 185 4.23 24.08 11.45
N ALA A 186 5.26 24.92 11.44
CA ALA A 186 5.20 26.22 10.79
C ALA A 186 5.14 26.15 9.26
N ASP A 187 5.44 25.01 8.67
CA ASP A 187 5.53 24.85 7.22
C ASP A 187 4.43 23.93 6.67
N LEU A 188 3.43 24.54 6.02
CA LEU A 188 2.42 23.80 5.24
C LEU A 188 3.02 23.13 4.00
N GLN A 189 4.19 23.58 3.52
CA GLN A 189 4.90 22.90 2.45
C GLN A 189 5.51 21.60 2.95
N GLU A 190 6.05 21.57 4.18
CA GLU A 190 6.51 20.32 4.83
C GLU A 190 5.38 19.33 5.00
N LEU A 191 4.21 19.75 5.47
CA LEU A 191 3.04 18.89 5.59
C LEU A 191 2.54 18.41 4.22
N SER A 192 2.56 19.26 3.21
CA SER A 192 2.18 18.93 1.83
C SER A 192 3.22 18.05 1.15
N ALA A 193 4.51 18.28 1.35
CA ALA A 193 5.61 17.47 0.80
C ALA A 193 5.67 16.09 1.47
N ALA A 194 5.47 16.02 2.79
CA ALA A 194 5.37 14.75 3.51
C ALA A 194 4.16 13.91 3.09
N MET A 195 3.14 14.50 2.47
CA MET A 195 1.96 13.79 1.96
C MET A 195 2.05 13.40 0.47
N THR A 196 3.04 13.90 -0.27
CA THR A 196 3.15 13.70 -1.72
C THR A 196 4.46 13.06 -2.11
N PHE A 197 4.54 11.74 -1.94
CA PHE A 197 5.55 10.99 -2.68
C PHE A 197 5.04 10.72 -4.10
N SER A 198 5.75 11.24 -5.11
CA SER A 198 5.31 11.07 -6.50
C SER A 198 5.53 9.62 -6.93
N PRO A 199 4.50 8.94 -7.49
CA PRO A 199 4.67 7.60 -8.02
C PRO A 199 5.78 7.49 -9.09
N GLU A 200 6.04 8.60 -9.81
CA GLU A 200 7.15 8.70 -10.78
C GLU A 200 8.51 8.66 -10.06
N GLY A 201 8.63 9.35 -8.92
CA GLY A 201 9.82 9.31 -8.07
C GLY A 201 10.10 7.90 -7.56
N LEU A 202 9.06 7.19 -7.08
CA LEU A 202 9.20 5.81 -6.62
C LEU A 202 9.67 4.88 -7.74
N SER A 203 9.09 4.98 -8.92
CA SER A 203 9.48 4.14 -10.07
C SER A 203 10.92 4.43 -10.49
N SER A 204 11.33 5.70 -10.54
CA SER A 204 12.69 6.13 -10.87
C SER A 204 13.71 5.64 -9.84
N LEU A 205 13.34 5.71 -8.55
CA LEU A 205 14.15 5.23 -7.43
C LEU A 205 14.42 3.72 -7.56
N ILE A 206 13.36 2.93 -7.76
CA ILE A 206 13.46 1.48 -7.89
C ILE A 206 14.38 1.08 -9.05
N LEU A 207 14.19 1.71 -10.20
CA LEU A 207 15.03 1.42 -11.37
C LEU A 207 16.49 1.79 -11.14
N ARG A 208 16.77 2.93 -10.53
CA ARG A 208 18.12 3.38 -10.20
C ARG A 208 18.83 2.37 -9.32
N TYR A 209 18.19 1.93 -8.24
CA TYR A 209 18.79 0.95 -7.32
C TYR A 209 18.87 -0.46 -7.93
N HIS A 210 17.89 -0.86 -8.73
CA HIS A 210 17.96 -2.09 -9.51
C HIS A 210 19.16 -2.07 -10.48
N GLU A 211 19.36 -0.97 -11.20
CA GLU A 211 20.48 -0.80 -12.12
C GLU A 211 21.84 -0.80 -11.41
N LEU A 212 21.92 -0.18 -10.22
CA LEU A 212 23.11 -0.21 -9.38
C LEU A 212 23.47 -1.64 -8.97
N VAL A 213 22.52 -2.42 -8.49
CA VAL A 213 22.76 -3.83 -8.13
C VAL A 213 23.19 -4.62 -9.37
N LEU A 214 22.43 -4.50 -10.47
CA LEU A 214 22.69 -5.22 -11.73
C LEU A 214 24.09 -4.96 -12.28
N ASN A 215 24.56 -3.70 -12.23
CA ASN A 215 25.89 -3.31 -12.73
C ASN A 215 27.01 -3.82 -11.82
N ASN A 216 26.72 -4.11 -10.56
CA ASN A 216 27.69 -4.62 -9.59
C ASN A 216 27.69 -6.14 -9.42
N VAL A 217 26.80 -6.86 -10.12
CA VAL A 217 26.87 -8.32 -10.25
C VAL A 217 27.98 -8.68 -11.22
N GLU A 218 28.95 -9.49 -10.78
CA GLU A 218 30.09 -9.90 -11.59
C GLU A 218 30.01 -11.35 -12.07
N LYS A 219 29.32 -12.20 -11.32
CA LYS A 219 29.22 -13.64 -11.61
C LYS A 219 27.76 -14.07 -11.65
N VAL A 220 27.44 -14.85 -12.67
CA VAL A 220 26.14 -15.48 -12.84
C VAL A 220 26.37 -16.92 -13.30
N GLU A 221 25.74 -17.85 -12.63
CA GLU A 221 25.68 -19.24 -13.09
C GLU A 221 24.38 -19.43 -13.88
N LEU A 222 24.48 -20.08 -15.03
CA LEU A 222 23.32 -20.34 -15.90
C LEU A 222 23.14 -21.84 -16.05
N THR A 223 22.02 -22.36 -15.55
CA THR A 223 21.67 -23.77 -15.63
C THR A 223 20.32 -23.96 -16.32
N ASP A 224 20.12 -25.14 -16.92
CA ASP A 224 18.80 -25.51 -17.43
C ASP A 224 17.96 -26.09 -16.28
N GLY A 225 16.69 -25.71 -16.21
CA GLY A 225 15.78 -26.11 -15.14
C GLY A 225 14.32 -26.17 -15.59
N THR A 226 13.46 -26.26 -14.60
CA THR A 226 11.99 -26.28 -14.78
C THR A 226 11.37 -25.36 -13.74
N ALA A 227 10.53 -24.43 -14.17
CA ALA A 227 9.64 -23.67 -13.31
C ALA A 227 8.31 -24.44 -13.19
N SER A 228 7.84 -24.67 -11.97
CA SER A 228 6.58 -25.37 -11.72
C SER A 228 5.70 -24.54 -10.78
N ALA A 229 4.48 -24.24 -11.20
CA ALA A 229 3.48 -23.55 -10.39
C ALA A 229 2.08 -23.93 -10.84
N GLY A 230 1.12 -24.04 -9.91
CA GLY A 230 -0.27 -24.37 -10.20
C GLY A 230 -0.47 -25.65 -11.01
N GLY A 231 0.46 -26.61 -10.90
CA GLY A 231 0.45 -27.87 -11.64
C GLY A 231 0.89 -27.76 -13.11
N ILE A 232 1.48 -26.63 -13.51
CA ILE A 232 2.04 -26.40 -14.85
C ILE A 232 3.56 -26.36 -14.75
N GLU A 233 4.26 -27.09 -15.63
CA GLU A 233 5.71 -27.13 -15.70
C GLU A 233 6.22 -26.50 -16.99
N ASN A 234 7.12 -25.54 -16.87
CA ASN A 234 7.78 -24.90 -18.00
C ASN A 234 9.30 -25.11 -17.94
N LYS A 235 9.90 -25.48 -19.09
CA LYS A 235 11.37 -25.47 -19.21
C LYS A 235 11.87 -24.04 -19.17
N CYS A 236 12.92 -23.80 -18.41
CA CYS A 236 13.53 -22.50 -18.25
C CYS A 236 15.05 -22.60 -18.13
N SER A 237 15.72 -21.47 -18.28
CA SER A 237 17.08 -21.28 -17.79
C SER A 237 17.01 -20.62 -16.43
N ILE A 238 17.83 -21.05 -15.48
CA ILE A 238 17.95 -20.45 -14.16
C ILE A 238 19.25 -19.68 -14.12
N ALA A 239 19.18 -18.37 -13.98
CA ALA A 239 20.32 -17.50 -13.76
C ALA A 239 20.46 -17.28 -12.25
N SER A 240 21.52 -17.86 -11.67
CA SER A 240 21.80 -17.79 -10.24
C SER A 240 22.89 -16.76 -9.96
N VAL A 241 22.57 -15.79 -9.08
CA VAL A 241 23.47 -14.77 -8.56
C VAL A 241 23.69 -15.05 -7.09
N LYS A 242 24.97 -15.08 -6.66
CA LYS A 242 25.34 -15.18 -5.26
C LYS A 242 26.24 -14.00 -4.90
N LEU A 243 25.79 -13.19 -3.94
CA LEU A 243 26.58 -12.11 -3.36
C LEU A 243 26.95 -12.51 -1.93
N GLU A 244 28.22 -12.69 -1.66
CA GLU A 244 28.76 -13.03 -0.35
C GLU A 244 30.11 -12.33 -0.14
N GLY A 245 30.56 -12.19 1.10
CA GLY A 245 31.86 -11.64 1.44
C GLY A 245 32.17 -10.32 0.72
N GLU A 246 33.22 -10.31 -0.12
CA GLU A 246 33.67 -9.10 -0.84
C GLU A 246 32.63 -8.54 -1.81
N ASP A 247 31.88 -9.41 -2.52
CA ASP A 247 30.87 -8.98 -3.49
C ASP A 247 29.71 -8.27 -2.79
N LEU A 248 29.25 -8.80 -1.64
CA LEU A 248 28.18 -8.19 -0.85
C LEU A 248 28.63 -6.85 -0.26
N LEU A 249 29.85 -6.79 0.32
CA LEU A 249 30.42 -5.53 0.85
C LEU A 249 30.53 -4.46 -0.22
N ARG A 250 30.97 -4.82 -1.43
CA ARG A 250 31.10 -3.90 -2.56
C ARG A 250 29.74 -3.34 -2.98
N VAL A 251 28.74 -4.19 -3.15
CA VAL A 251 27.37 -3.76 -3.51
C VAL A 251 26.79 -2.88 -2.41
N ALA A 252 26.93 -3.26 -1.13
CA ALA A 252 26.44 -2.48 0.00
C ALA A 252 27.06 -1.08 0.05
N LYS A 253 28.37 -0.95 -0.19
CA LYS A 253 29.05 0.36 -0.23
C LYS A 253 28.52 1.24 -1.37
N VAL A 254 28.37 0.68 -2.58
CA VAL A 254 27.83 1.44 -3.72
C VAL A 254 26.41 1.91 -3.47
N LEU A 255 25.57 1.06 -2.87
CA LEU A 255 24.20 1.44 -2.51
C LEU A 255 24.19 2.57 -1.46
N LEU A 256 25.07 2.47 -0.46
CA LEU A 256 25.16 3.46 0.60
C LEU A 256 25.69 4.81 0.11
N ASP A 257 26.72 4.80 -0.76
CA ASP A 257 27.27 6.03 -1.36
C ASP A 257 26.24 6.73 -2.26
N THR A 258 25.37 5.97 -2.91
CA THR A 258 24.28 6.52 -3.70
C THR A 258 23.18 7.06 -2.79
N ALA A 259 22.82 6.33 -1.74
CA ALA A 259 21.78 6.71 -0.79
C ALA A 259 22.09 8.04 -0.07
N GLU A 260 23.37 8.32 0.22
CA GLU A 260 23.82 9.56 0.85
C GLU A 260 23.48 10.82 0.03
N GLN A 261 23.38 10.68 -1.29
CA GLN A 261 23.16 11.79 -2.23
C GLN A 261 21.78 11.76 -2.88
N ASP A 262 20.94 10.79 -2.49
CA ASP A 262 19.64 10.55 -3.11
C ASP A 262 18.51 11.20 -2.30
N GLU A 263 18.20 12.46 -2.61
CA GLU A 263 17.12 13.21 -1.97
C GLU A 263 15.74 12.52 -2.09
N GLU A 264 15.50 11.74 -3.18
CA GLU A 264 14.23 11.04 -3.35
C GLU A 264 14.12 9.86 -2.38
N LEU A 265 15.24 9.14 -2.15
CA LEU A 265 15.28 8.07 -1.16
C LEU A 265 15.13 8.61 0.26
N GLU A 266 15.78 9.73 0.57
CA GLU A 266 15.67 10.39 1.86
C GLU A 266 14.22 10.82 2.15
N LYS A 267 13.55 11.46 1.18
CA LYS A 267 12.13 11.83 1.29
C LYS A 267 11.22 10.61 1.49
N LEU A 268 11.49 9.51 0.79
CA LEU A 268 10.75 8.26 0.99
C LEU A 268 10.98 7.71 2.40
N ALA A 269 12.23 7.72 2.88
CA ALA A 269 12.57 7.26 4.22
C ALA A 269 11.90 8.11 5.31
N TYR A 270 11.88 9.44 5.15
CA TYR A 270 11.17 10.36 6.04
C TYR A 270 9.65 10.10 6.05
N PHE A 271 9.06 9.92 4.88
CA PHE A 271 7.64 9.58 4.74
C PHE A 271 7.27 8.28 5.47
N ILE A 272 8.13 7.25 5.39
CA ILE A 272 7.91 5.97 6.08
C ILE A 272 8.11 6.14 7.59
N ALA A 273 9.20 6.78 8.02
CA ALA A 273 9.53 6.98 9.44
C ALA A 273 8.46 7.77 10.18
N GLY A 274 7.93 8.84 9.58
CA GLY A 274 6.86 9.64 10.16
C GLY A 274 5.52 8.90 10.30
N ARG A 275 5.30 7.81 9.55
CA ARG A 275 4.09 6.97 9.66
C ARG A 275 4.22 5.79 10.60
N THR A 276 5.44 5.36 10.88
CA THR A 276 5.71 4.23 11.80
C THR A 276 5.93 4.68 13.24
N GLU A 277 5.72 5.98 13.55
CA GLU A 277 5.98 6.56 14.87
C GLU A 277 7.44 6.38 15.35
N GLU A 278 8.35 6.04 14.45
CA GLU A 278 9.77 5.85 14.77
C GLU A 278 10.55 7.18 14.83
N PHE A 279 10.01 8.23 14.23
CA PHE A 279 10.61 9.54 14.22
C PHE A 279 9.57 10.65 14.37
N TYR A 280 9.78 11.53 15.37
CA TYR A 280 8.98 12.72 15.64
C TYR A 280 9.88 13.94 15.54
N GLY A 281 10.06 14.50 14.36
CA GLY A 281 10.89 15.66 14.12
C GLY A 281 10.62 16.30 12.76
N SER A 282 11.23 17.45 12.50
CA SER A 282 11.17 18.10 11.21
C SER A 282 11.95 17.33 10.14
N GLU A 283 11.77 17.67 8.87
CA GLU A 283 12.55 17.12 7.75
C GLU A 283 14.06 17.41 7.93
N GLU A 284 14.43 18.59 8.49
CA GLU A 284 15.82 18.96 8.79
C GLU A 284 16.42 18.07 9.90
N ASP A 285 15.66 17.77 10.95
CA ASP A 285 16.09 16.84 12.01
C ASP A 285 16.23 15.42 11.45
N PHE A 286 15.34 15.02 10.54
CA PHE A 286 15.42 13.73 9.86
C PHE A 286 16.64 13.65 8.95
N HIS A 287 16.94 14.70 8.20
CA HIS A 287 18.14 14.77 7.36
C HIS A 287 19.41 14.50 8.17
N GLN A 288 19.57 15.14 9.33
CA GLN A 288 20.70 14.88 10.22
C GLN A 288 20.72 13.43 10.71
N TYR A 289 19.60 12.92 11.17
CA TYR A 289 19.46 11.52 11.59
C TYR A 289 19.79 10.55 10.44
N TYR A 290 19.32 10.83 9.24
CA TYR A 290 19.58 10.03 8.05
C TYR A 290 21.07 10.00 7.69
N LEU A 291 21.74 11.14 7.70
CA LEU A 291 23.19 11.24 7.44
C LEU A 291 24.02 10.54 8.53
N GLU A 292 23.68 10.72 9.80
CA GLU A 292 24.33 10.00 10.91
C GLU A 292 24.18 8.48 10.75
N TRP A 293 23.01 8.04 10.35
CA TRP A 293 22.73 6.66 10.05
C TRP A 293 23.57 6.14 8.88
N ILE A 294 23.64 6.85 7.76
CA ILE A 294 24.49 6.53 6.61
C ILE A 294 25.96 6.43 7.05
N GLN A 295 26.44 7.42 7.82
CA GLN A 295 27.82 7.44 8.29
C GLN A 295 28.14 6.28 9.24
N SER A 296 27.31 6.02 10.22
CA SER A 296 27.47 4.88 11.14
C SER A 296 27.52 3.55 10.40
N THR A 297 26.72 3.42 9.35
CA THR A 297 26.71 2.26 8.48
C THR A 297 28.00 2.12 7.69
N ARG A 298 28.45 3.21 7.11
CA ARG A 298 29.71 3.22 6.36
C ARG A 298 30.87 2.78 7.25
N GLU A 299 30.96 3.32 8.46
CA GLU A 299 31.99 2.94 9.44
C GLU A 299 31.92 1.43 9.78
N HIS A 300 30.71 0.91 9.93
CA HIS A 300 30.53 -0.52 10.15
C HIS A 300 31.00 -1.36 8.94
N LEU A 301 30.57 -1.00 7.73
CA LEU A 301 30.99 -1.70 6.51
C LEU A 301 32.50 -1.58 6.23
N GLU A 302 33.14 -0.47 6.60
CA GLU A 302 34.59 -0.28 6.47
C GLU A 302 35.36 -1.13 7.47
N SER A 303 34.81 -1.35 8.67
CA SER A 303 35.43 -2.19 9.70
C SER A 303 35.17 -3.68 9.52
N THR A 304 34.21 -4.06 8.67
CA THR A 304 33.87 -5.46 8.40
C THR A 304 34.80 -6.04 7.34
N THR A 305 35.44 -7.16 7.64
CA THR A 305 36.23 -7.88 6.63
C THR A 305 35.35 -8.86 5.85
N PRO A 306 35.75 -9.28 4.62
CA PRO A 306 34.97 -10.28 3.87
C PRO A 306 34.76 -11.61 4.62
N GLU A 307 35.72 -11.97 5.50
CA GLU A 307 35.63 -13.17 6.32
C GLU A 307 34.70 -13.04 7.50
N ASP A 308 34.46 -11.79 7.98
CA ASP A 308 33.55 -11.48 9.05
C ASP A 308 32.11 -11.23 8.54
N MET A 309 31.91 -11.24 7.20
CA MET A 309 30.61 -11.11 6.59
C MET A 309 29.89 -12.47 6.59
N ASP A 310 29.10 -12.69 7.61
CA ASP A 310 28.28 -13.90 7.82
C ASP A 310 27.03 -13.96 6.92
N LYS A 311 26.78 -12.90 6.14
CA LYS A 311 25.59 -12.75 5.30
C LYS A 311 25.85 -13.07 3.83
N ALA A 312 24.84 -13.66 3.20
CA ALA A 312 24.80 -13.86 1.76
C ALA A 312 23.41 -13.46 1.20
N ALA A 313 23.42 -12.97 -0.04
CA ALA A 313 22.21 -12.78 -0.82
C ALA A 313 22.28 -13.69 -2.06
N LEU A 314 21.29 -14.57 -2.18
CA LEU A 314 21.16 -15.53 -3.26
C LEU A 314 19.94 -15.14 -4.09
N MET A 315 20.08 -15.08 -5.41
CA MET A 315 18.96 -14.79 -6.29
C MET A 315 18.96 -15.75 -7.48
N ASP A 316 17.88 -16.48 -7.66
CA ASP A 316 17.59 -17.27 -8.86
C ASP A 316 16.54 -16.56 -9.71
N VAL A 317 16.81 -16.39 -10.99
CA VAL A 317 15.88 -15.84 -11.97
C VAL A 317 15.53 -16.91 -12.97
N TYR A 318 14.26 -17.25 -13.06
CA TYR A 318 13.72 -18.27 -13.95
C TYR A 318 13.32 -17.61 -15.28
N ILE A 319 14.02 -17.99 -16.36
CA ILE A 319 13.91 -17.33 -17.66
C ILE A 319 13.43 -18.36 -18.70
N ASP A 320 12.34 -18.05 -19.38
CA ASP A 320 11.78 -18.92 -20.42
C ASP A 320 12.68 -18.94 -21.68
N PRO A 321 12.42 -19.85 -22.66
CA PRO A 321 13.18 -19.89 -23.91
C PRO A 321 13.11 -18.62 -24.78
N LYS A 322 12.19 -17.69 -24.49
CA LYS A 322 12.06 -16.42 -25.20
C LYS A 322 12.84 -15.28 -24.50
N GLY A 323 13.44 -15.56 -23.34
CA GLY A 323 14.12 -14.57 -22.51
C GLY A 323 13.16 -13.78 -21.60
N GLU A 324 11.99 -14.33 -21.29
CA GLU A 324 11.01 -13.72 -20.38
C GLU A 324 11.17 -14.30 -18.97
N ILE A 325 11.11 -13.42 -17.95
CA ILE A 325 11.22 -13.83 -16.56
C ILE A 325 9.90 -14.46 -16.12
N GLN A 326 9.94 -15.74 -15.75
CA GLN A 326 8.81 -16.50 -15.21
C GLN A 326 8.74 -16.46 -13.68
N GLY A 327 9.82 -16.07 -13.03
CA GLY A 327 9.86 -16.00 -11.58
C GLY A 327 11.22 -15.65 -11.03
N ARG A 328 11.23 -15.43 -9.73
CA ARG A 328 12.44 -15.14 -8.95
C ARG A 328 12.36 -15.83 -7.61
N ARG A 329 13.54 -16.18 -7.08
CA ARG A 329 13.74 -16.55 -5.69
C ARG A 329 14.90 -15.72 -5.15
N LEU A 330 14.62 -14.92 -4.14
CA LEU A 330 15.63 -14.19 -3.38
C LEU A 330 15.69 -14.76 -1.97
N GLU A 331 16.88 -15.06 -1.51
CA GLU A 331 17.14 -15.58 -0.19
C GLU A 331 18.26 -14.76 0.47
N ILE A 332 18.00 -14.29 1.67
CA ILE A 332 18.99 -13.64 2.52
C ILE A 332 19.37 -14.64 3.60
N GLN A 333 20.64 -14.90 3.73
CA GLN A 333 21.17 -15.86 4.70
C GLN A 333 22.10 -15.17 5.70
N SER A 334 22.11 -15.65 6.95
CA SER A 334 23.11 -15.37 7.95
C SER A 334 23.62 -16.69 8.52
N ASP A 335 24.92 -16.86 8.64
CA ASP A 335 25.56 -18.10 9.11
C ASP A 335 25.10 -19.38 8.37
N GLY A 336 24.62 -19.22 7.13
CA GLY A 336 24.09 -20.31 6.29
C GLY A 336 22.64 -20.69 6.58
N GLU A 337 21.97 -19.98 7.47
CA GLU A 337 20.52 -20.11 7.72
C GLU A 337 19.76 -18.99 6.99
N THR A 338 18.54 -19.28 6.56
CA THR A 338 17.71 -18.32 5.81
C THR A 338 17.02 -17.35 6.76
N ASP A 339 17.42 -16.07 6.73
CA ASP A 339 16.77 -14.99 7.48
C ASP A 339 15.50 -14.50 6.76
N ALA A 340 15.54 -14.46 5.43
CA ALA A 340 14.41 -14.05 4.63
C ALA A 340 14.40 -14.76 3.28
N LEU A 341 13.23 -15.16 2.86
CA LEU A 341 12.97 -15.71 1.53
C LEU A 341 11.82 -14.93 0.89
N PHE A 342 12.00 -14.61 -0.37
CA PHE A 342 10.92 -14.18 -1.24
C PHE A 342 11.01 -14.96 -2.54
N SER A 343 9.92 -15.59 -2.95
CA SER A 343 9.84 -16.26 -4.24
C SER A 343 8.51 -16.01 -4.93
N TYR A 344 8.53 -15.97 -6.24
CA TYR A 344 7.34 -16.12 -7.06
C TYR A 344 7.66 -16.88 -8.33
N LEU A 345 6.73 -17.69 -8.79
CA LEU A 345 6.77 -18.43 -10.03
C LEU A 345 5.44 -18.31 -10.75
N ILE A 346 5.50 -18.04 -12.05
CA ILE A 346 4.35 -17.95 -12.93
C ILE A 346 4.61 -18.84 -14.13
N THR A 347 3.78 -19.86 -14.28
CA THR A 347 3.90 -20.84 -15.37
C THR A 347 2.70 -20.76 -16.29
N ARG A 348 2.88 -21.16 -17.54
CA ARG A 348 1.82 -21.10 -18.56
C ARG A 348 1.81 -22.31 -19.48
N ASP A 349 0.60 -22.73 -19.84
CA ASP A 349 0.33 -23.70 -20.91
C ASP A 349 -0.86 -23.17 -21.75
N GLY A 350 -0.56 -22.46 -22.84
CA GLY A 350 -1.55 -21.69 -23.60
C GLY A 350 -2.15 -20.58 -22.75
N ASP A 351 -3.48 -20.61 -22.56
CA ASP A 351 -4.19 -19.66 -21.70
C ASP A 351 -4.19 -20.07 -20.22
N LYS A 352 -3.73 -21.29 -19.88
CA LYS A 352 -3.64 -21.70 -18.48
C LYS A 352 -2.52 -20.99 -17.77
N LEU A 353 -2.77 -20.63 -16.53
CA LEU A 353 -1.85 -19.91 -15.63
C LEU A 353 -1.69 -20.71 -14.34
N GLY A 354 -0.45 -20.90 -13.90
CA GLY A 354 -0.09 -21.33 -12.56
C GLY A 354 0.66 -20.22 -11.83
N LEU A 355 0.37 -20.02 -10.56
CA LEU A 355 1.03 -19.08 -9.68
C LEU A 355 1.44 -19.76 -8.38
N GLU A 356 2.67 -19.55 -7.98
CA GLU A 356 3.18 -19.82 -6.64
C GLU A 356 4.00 -18.61 -6.17
N SER A 357 3.79 -18.16 -4.94
CA SER A 357 4.58 -17.11 -4.31
C SER A 357 4.71 -17.43 -2.83
N GLU A 358 5.89 -17.20 -2.30
CA GLU A 358 6.24 -17.45 -0.91
C GLU A 358 7.05 -16.27 -0.39
N PHE A 359 6.74 -15.86 0.82
CA PHE A 359 7.51 -14.91 1.60
C PHE A 359 7.71 -15.49 2.99
N SER A 360 8.95 -15.56 3.45
CA SER A 360 9.24 -15.93 4.83
C SER A 360 10.31 -15.04 5.44
N THR A 361 10.21 -14.82 6.74
CA THR A 361 11.22 -14.14 7.54
C THR A 361 11.43 -14.86 8.84
N HIS A 362 12.69 -14.98 9.25
CA HIS A 362 13.13 -15.43 10.56
C HIS A 362 13.68 -14.24 11.34
N SER A 363 13.32 -14.12 12.60
CA SER A 363 13.93 -13.16 13.52
C SER A 363 14.03 -13.74 14.91
N ASP A 364 15.21 -13.62 15.51
CA ASP A 364 15.47 -14.07 16.86
C ASP A 364 16.11 -12.98 17.71
N GLY A 365 16.15 -13.13 19.02
CA GLY A 365 16.79 -12.18 19.88
C GLY A 365 16.75 -12.53 21.35
N SER A 366 17.55 -11.78 22.08
CA SER A 366 17.54 -11.80 23.53
C SER A 366 17.48 -10.38 24.08
N SER A 367 16.70 -10.16 25.12
CA SER A 367 16.68 -8.93 25.89
C SER A 367 17.10 -9.23 27.33
N SER A 368 18.03 -8.43 27.88
CA SER A 368 18.38 -8.48 29.28
C SER A 368 17.83 -7.26 29.99
N PHE A 369 17.05 -7.48 31.05
CA PHE A 369 16.57 -6.41 31.91
C PHE A 369 17.58 -6.14 33.04
N SER A 370 17.52 -4.93 33.62
CA SER A 370 18.35 -4.53 34.76
C SER A 370 18.14 -5.40 36.04
N SER A 371 17.13 -6.27 36.02
CA SER A 371 16.88 -7.30 37.07
C SER A 371 17.80 -8.53 36.96
N GLY A 372 18.55 -8.66 35.84
CA GLY A 372 19.40 -9.83 35.58
C GLY A 372 18.67 -10.99 34.89
N ASP A 373 17.39 -10.85 34.58
CA ASP A 373 16.64 -11.83 33.81
C ASP A 373 16.93 -11.60 32.31
N SER A 374 17.22 -12.68 31.59
CA SER A 374 17.37 -12.67 30.14
C SER A 374 16.24 -13.46 29.51
N HIS A 375 15.53 -12.84 28.57
CA HIS A 375 14.49 -13.48 27.77
C HIS A 375 14.99 -13.69 26.36
N SER A 376 14.81 -14.89 25.83
CA SER A 376 15.05 -15.21 24.43
C SER A 376 13.73 -15.27 23.67
N TRP A 377 13.76 -14.87 22.42
CA TRP A 377 12.59 -14.97 21.54
C TRP A 377 13.03 -15.26 20.11
N SER A 378 12.19 -16.01 19.40
CA SER A 378 12.27 -16.13 17.95
C SER A 378 10.87 -16.00 17.35
N HIS A 379 10.81 -15.48 16.15
CA HIS A 379 9.58 -15.26 15.41
C HIS A 379 9.80 -15.60 13.94
N ASP A 380 9.03 -16.57 13.44
CA ASP A 380 9.00 -16.97 12.06
C ASP A 380 7.66 -16.58 11.44
N ILE A 381 7.70 -15.94 10.30
CA ILE A 381 6.50 -15.65 9.50
C ILE A 381 6.71 -16.22 8.10
N GLU A 382 5.76 -16.99 7.64
CA GLU A 382 5.64 -17.41 6.25
C GLU A 382 4.26 -17.06 5.72
N ALA A 383 4.21 -16.51 4.51
CA ALA A 383 2.99 -16.29 3.77
C ALA A 383 3.16 -16.86 2.36
N ALA A 384 2.23 -17.67 1.92
CA ALA A 384 2.27 -18.30 0.62
C ALA A 384 0.97 -18.08 -0.15
N ILE A 385 1.10 -17.90 -1.46
CA ILE A 385 -0.02 -17.84 -2.41
C ILE A 385 0.23 -18.91 -3.46
N SER A 386 -0.73 -19.79 -3.67
CA SER A 386 -0.65 -20.81 -4.72
C SER A 386 -1.99 -20.99 -5.41
N GLY A 387 -1.96 -21.29 -6.70
CA GLY A 387 -3.20 -21.54 -7.41
C GLY A 387 -3.05 -21.61 -8.92
N SER A 388 -4.19 -21.67 -9.58
CA SER A 388 -4.25 -21.76 -11.03
C SER A 388 -5.42 -20.95 -11.59
N GLY A 389 -5.29 -20.63 -12.88
CA GLY A 389 -6.28 -19.84 -13.57
C GLY A 389 -6.12 -19.90 -15.09
N SER A 390 -6.67 -18.91 -15.73
CA SER A 390 -6.47 -18.64 -17.15
C SER A 390 -6.18 -17.15 -17.37
N LEU A 391 -5.25 -16.87 -18.27
CA LEU A 391 -4.98 -15.53 -18.76
C LEU A 391 -4.90 -15.57 -20.27
N THR A 392 -5.91 -14.99 -20.92
CA THR A 392 -6.02 -15.01 -22.38
C THR A 392 -5.06 -14.02 -23.03
N GLN A 393 -4.88 -14.12 -24.35
CA GLN A 393 -4.09 -13.16 -25.14
C GLN A 393 -4.67 -11.73 -25.12
N GLU A 394 -5.96 -11.60 -24.80
CA GLU A 394 -6.65 -10.32 -24.64
C GLU A 394 -6.51 -9.75 -23.20
N GLY A 395 -5.74 -10.40 -22.33
CA GLY A 395 -5.51 -9.97 -20.95
C GLY A 395 -6.62 -10.34 -19.97
N LYS A 396 -7.59 -11.17 -20.35
CA LYS A 396 -8.63 -11.60 -19.41
C LYS A 396 -8.06 -12.63 -18.45
N LEU A 397 -8.08 -12.28 -17.17
CA LEU A 397 -7.65 -13.13 -16.06
C LEU A 397 -8.86 -13.72 -15.36
N ARG A 398 -8.83 -15.03 -15.10
CA ARG A 398 -9.74 -15.72 -14.20
C ARG A 398 -8.97 -16.80 -13.47
N GLY A 399 -9.04 -16.82 -12.14
CA GLY A 399 -8.31 -17.82 -11.36
C GLY A 399 -8.80 -17.94 -9.93
N SER A 400 -8.33 -18.99 -9.27
CA SER A 400 -8.55 -19.22 -7.84
C SER A 400 -7.22 -19.53 -7.18
N PHE A 401 -6.90 -18.79 -6.12
CA PHE A 401 -5.62 -18.84 -5.43
C PHE A 401 -5.84 -19.03 -3.93
N LEU A 402 -5.10 -19.94 -3.34
CA LEU A 402 -5.09 -20.20 -1.90
C LEU A 402 -4.01 -19.34 -1.26
N ILE A 403 -4.38 -18.63 -0.21
CA ILE A 403 -3.45 -17.85 0.63
C ILE A 403 -3.28 -18.61 1.95
N ARG A 404 -2.05 -18.91 2.32
CA ARG A 404 -1.68 -19.57 3.58
C ARG A 404 -0.80 -18.66 4.41
N THR A 405 -0.83 -18.84 5.72
CA THR A 405 0.15 -18.27 6.64
C THR A 405 0.66 -19.35 7.57
N HIS A 406 1.95 -19.31 7.86
CA HIS A 406 2.59 -20.06 8.90
C HIS A 406 3.35 -19.09 9.79
N THR A 407 3.08 -19.11 11.07
CA THR A 407 3.79 -18.30 12.08
C THR A 407 4.24 -19.20 13.21
N VAL A 408 5.46 -18.97 13.67
CA VAL A 408 6.00 -19.61 14.88
C VAL A 408 6.54 -18.53 15.79
N ASP A 409 5.98 -18.45 16.99
CA ASP A 409 6.45 -17.59 18.04
C ASP A 409 7.04 -18.45 19.15
N ASP A 410 8.30 -18.23 19.50
CA ASP A 410 8.93 -18.84 20.66
C ASP A 410 9.38 -17.74 21.63
N TRP A 411 8.83 -17.75 22.81
CA TRP A 411 9.17 -16.83 23.88
C TRP A 411 9.56 -17.63 25.13
N ASP A 412 10.86 -17.58 25.49
CA ASP A 412 11.41 -18.33 26.63
C ASP A 412 11.07 -19.84 26.59
N GLY A 413 11.10 -20.44 25.40
CA GLY A 413 10.77 -21.86 25.19
C GLY A 413 9.27 -22.17 25.22
N LYS A 414 8.41 -21.16 25.22
CA LYS A 414 6.99 -21.33 24.94
C LYS A 414 6.75 -21.08 23.48
N ARG A 415 6.53 -22.16 22.75
CA ARG A 415 6.31 -22.14 21.30
C ARG A 415 4.81 -22.14 21.00
N GLU A 416 4.38 -21.14 20.24
CA GLU A 416 3.07 -21.07 19.61
C GLU A 416 3.25 -21.20 18.11
N GLU A 417 2.44 -22.02 17.46
CA GLU A 417 2.54 -22.27 16.03
C GLU A 417 1.15 -22.21 15.40
N LEU A 418 1.05 -21.45 14.32
CA LEU A 418 -0.15 -21.34 13.49
C LEU A 418 0.23 -21.66 12.05
N ASP A 419 -0.32 -22.72 11.47
CA ASP A 419 -0.18 -23.08 10.06
C ASP A 419 -1.56 -23.34 9.47
N ILE A 420 -2.15 -22.32 8.84
CA ILE A 420 -3.49 -22.42 8.27
C ILE A 420 -3.59 -21.78 6.88
N PRO A 421 -4.41 -22.33 6.00
CA PRO A 421 -4.93 -21.59 4.88
C PRO A 421 -5.86 -20.48 5.41
N VAL A 422 -5.63 -19.24 4.98
CA VAL A 422 -6.42 -18.09 5.48
C VAL A 422 -7.54 -17.71 4.53
N PHE A 423 -7.25 -17.61 3.22
CA PHE A 423 -8.24 -17.20 2.22
C PHE A 423 -8.13 -18.00 0.93
N THR A 424 -9.26 -18.20 0.26
CA THR A 424 -9.31 -18.47 -1.17
C THR A 424 -9.63 -17.17 -1.90
N ALA A 425 -8.74 -16.72 -2.78
CA ALA A 425 -8.91 -15.54 -3.62
C ALA A 425 -9.43 -15.97 -5.01
N ASN A 426 -10.65 -15.62 -5.34
CA ASN A 426 -11.20 -15.76 -6.70
C ASN A 426 -11.01 -14.43 -7.43
N VAL A 427 -10.36 -14.47 -8.58
CA VAL A 427 -10.02 -13.28 -9.37
C VAL A 427 -10.67 -13.39 -10.73
N GLU A 428 -11.38 -12.35 -11.16
CA GLU A 428 -11.94 -12.25 -12.51
C GLU A 428 -11.84 -10.82 -13.03
N GLY A 429 -11.10 -10.61 -14.13
CA GLY A 429 -10.89 -9.28 -14.66
C GLY A 429 -10.05 -9.26 -15.91
N SER A 430 -9.44 -8.13 -16.17
CA SER A 430 -8.53 -7.94 -17.29
C SER A 430 -7.40 -6.99 -16.92
N PHE A 431 -6.24 -7.22 -17.51
CA PHE A 431 -5.14 -6.26 -17.47
C PHE A 431 -5.21 -5.33 -18.69
N GLY A 432 -5.06 -4.05 -18.46
CA GLY A 432 -5.03 -3.00 -19.47
C GLY A 432 -3.99 -1.94 -19.16
N LYS A 433 -4.07 -0.83 -19.86
CA LYS A 433 -3.21 0.36 -19.59
C LYS A 433 -3.43 0.93 -18.19
N GLU A 434 -4.62 0.74 -17.65
CA GLU A 434 -5.06 1.17 -16.33
C GLU A 434 -4.67 0.17 -15.20
N GLY A 435 -3.92 -0.88 -15.54
CA GLY A 435 -3.61 -1.98 -14.63
C GLY A 435 -4.70 -3.05 -14.60
N PHE A 436 -4.92 -3.68 -13.44
CA PHE A 436 -5.95 -4.71 -13.28
C PHE A 436 -7.32 -4.06 -13.09
N LEU A 437 -8.26 -4.40 -13.98
CA LEU A 437 -9.67 -4.03 -13.90
C LEU A 437 -10.48 -5.29 -13.71
N GLY A 438 -11.21 -5.38 -12.62
CA GLY A 438 -11.94 -6.62 -12.31
C GLY A 438 -12.34 -6.76 -10.86
N ASP A 439 -12.65 -7.97 -10.51
CA ASP A 439 -13.18 -8.39 -9.23
C ASP A 439 -12.21 -9.36 -8.54
N VAL A 440 -12.07 -9.19 -7.23
CA VAL A 440 -11.38 -10.11 -6.34
C VAL A 440 -12.31 -10.43 -5.19
N GLU A 441 -12.63 -11.70 -5.01
CA GLU A 441 -13.39 -12.20 -3.87
C GLU A 441 -12.46 -13.00 -2.97
N LEU A 442 -12.34 -12.58 -1.71
CA LEU A 442 -11.57 -13.28 -0.68
C LEU A 442 -12.55 -14.03 0.23
N ILE A 443 -12.51 -15.34 0.16
CA ILE A 443 -13.35 -16.23 0.95
C ILE A 443 -12.49 -16.76 2.09
N PRO A 444 -12.76 -16.41 3.36
CA PRO A 444 -12.05 -16.99 4.49
C PRO A 444 -12.22 -18.50 4.51
N THR A 445 -11.16 -19.21 4.85
CA THR A 445 -11.24 -20.67 5.01
C THR A 445 -11.97 -21.03 6.31
N GLN A 446 -12.49 -22.27 6.36
CA GLN A 446 -13.15 -22.74 7.58
C GLN A 446 -12.20 -22.72 8.79
N GLU A 447 -10.93 -23.06 8.59
CA GLU A 447 -9.90 -23.07 9.63
C GLU A 447 -9.67 -21.68 10.23
N LEU A 448 -9.61 -20.64 9.38
CA LEU A 448 -9.51 -19.24 9.85
C LEU A 448 -10.75 -18.83 10.63
N LEU A 449 -11.95 -19.18 10.14
CA LEU A 449 -13.21 -18.83 10.81
C LEU A 449 -13.38 -19.54 12.15
N ASP A 450 -12.99 -20.82 12.23
CA ASP A 450 -13.03 -21.58 13.48
C ASP A 450 -12.06 -20.97 14.51
N LYS A 451 -10.85 -20.61 14.08
CA LYS A 451 -9.86 -19.94 14.93
C LYS A 451 -10.37 -18.58 15.43
N ALA A 452 -10.93 -17.77 14.54
CA ALA A 452 -11.51 -16.48 14.92
C ALA A 452 -12.66 -16.62 15.92
N CYS A 453 -13.51 -17.64 15.75
CA CYS A 453 -14.57 -17.92 16.69
C CYS A 453 -14.04 -18.42 18.06
N GLU A 454 -12.95 -19.19 18.07
CA GLU A 454 -12.28 -19.63 19.31
C GLU A 454 -11.67 -18.45 20.08
N GLU A 455 -11.00 -17.52 19.38
CA GLU A 455 -10.40 -16.32 19.98
C GLU A 455 -11.43 -15.35 20.56
N LEU A 456 -12.63 -15.26 19.95
CA LEU A 456 -13.73 -14.48 20.50
C LEU A 456 -14.23 -15.02 21.83
N GLY A 457 -13.99 -16.30 22.12
CA GLY A 457 -14.30 -16.96 23.39
C GLY A 457 -15.71 -17.53 23.50
N GLU A 458 -15.87 -18.44 24.47
CA GLU A 458 -17.13 -19.17 24.72
C GLU A 458 -18.31 -18.28 25.13
N ASP A 459 -18.03 -17.09 25.66
CA ASP A 459 -19.07 -16.12 26.10
C ASP A 459 -19.64 -15.30 24.92
N THR A 460 -19.09 -15.45 23.71
CA THR A 460 -19.59 -14.70 22.53
C THR A 460 -20.93 -15.24 22.07
N PRO A 461 -21.95 -14.38 21.92
CA PRO A 461 -23.28 -14.80 21.49
C PRO A 461 -23.27 -15.45 20.09
N GLU A 462 -24.04 -16.54 19.94
CA GLU A 462 -24.13 -17.29 18.69
C GLU A 462 -24.47 -16.43 17.45
N PRO A 463 -25.33 -15.39 17.51
CA PRO A 463 -25.55 -14.50 16.38
C PRO A 463 -24.29 -13.79 15.88
N VAL A 464 -23.35 -13.43 16.78
CA VAL A 464 -22.06 -12.82 16.45
C VAL A 464 -21.14 -13.85 15.78
N LEU A 465 -21.05 -15.06 16.33
CA LEU A 465 -20.29 -16.16 15.73
C LEU A 465 -20.84 -16.55 14.35
N GLY A 466 -22.16 -16.55 14.20
CA GLY A 466 -22.85 -16.77 12.92
C GLY A 466 -22.48 -15.70 11.87
N LEU A 467 -22.38 -14.43 12.29
CA LEU A 467 -21.89 -13.37 11.42
C LEU A 467 -20.47 -13.66 10.94
N VAL A 468 -19.54 -13.89 11.90
CA VAL A 468 -18.12 -14.16 11.58
C VAL A 468 -17.98 -15.29 10.57
N ARG A 469 -18.71 -16.40 10.76
CA ARG A 469 -18.69 -17.56 9.85
C ARG A 469 -19.25 -17.29 8.46
N SER A 470 -19.99 -16.20 8.28
CA SER A 470 -20.64 -15.84 7.01
C SER A 470 -19.90 -14.78 6.22
N LEU A 471 -18.80 -14.22 6.79
CA LEU A 471 -18.09 -13.10 6.17
C LEU A 471 -17.31 -13.52 4.93
N THR A 472 -17.38 -12.70 3.90
CA THR A 472 -16.48 -12.72 2.75
C THR A 472 -16.11 -11.28 2.39
N LEU A 473 -14.94 -11.10 1.78
CA LEU A 473 -14.48 -9.80 1.31
C LEU A 473 -14.54 -9.78 -0.21
N PHE A 474 -14.98 -8.67 -0.76
CA PHE A 474 -15.04 -8.48 -2.19
C PHE A 474 -14.43 -7.12 -2.53
N ALA A 475 -13.58 -7.08 -3.54
CA ALA A 475 -13.01 -5.86 -4.08
C ALA A 475 -13.25 -5.78 -5.58
N SER A 476 -13.56 -4.60 -6.08
CA SER A 476 -13.67 -4.37 -7.52
C SER A 476 -12.96 -3.08 -7.93
N ASN A 477 -12.34 -3.11 -9.10
CA ASN A 477 -11.74 -1.96 -9.74
C ASN A 477 -12.39 -1.76 -11.11
N ARG A 478 -13.03 -0.59 -11.29
CA ARG A 478 -13.69 -0.17 -12.54
C ARG A 478 -13.10 1.16 -13.05
N SER A 479 -11.89 1.48 -12.61
CA SER A 479 -11.21 2.72 -12.96
C SER A 479 -10.98 2.85 -14.46
N THR A 480 -10.89 4.09 -14.92
CA THR A 480 -10.50 4.47 -16.30
C THR A 480 -9.38 5.48 -16.22
N GLN A 481 -8.85 5.94 -17.35
CA GLN A 481 -7.83 7.01 -17.38
C GLN A 481 -8.31 8.35 -16.77
N GLU A 482 -9.62 8.57 -16.69
CA GLU A 482 -10.22 9.82 -16.22
C GLU A 482 -10.91 9.67 -14.87
N LYS A 483 -11.14 8.42 -14.41
CA LYS A 483 -11.93 8.14 -13.22
C LYS A 483 -11.36 7.00 -12.41
N LEU A 484 -11.13 7.23 -11.12
CA LEU A 484 -10.92 6.18 -10.13
C LEU A 484 -12.28 5.64 -9.68
N ASP A 485 -12.45 4.31 -9.66
CA ASP A 485 -13.68 3.67 -9.21
C ASP A 485 -13.32 2.34 -8.55
N LEU A 486 -13.09 2.42 -7.23
CA LEU A 486 -12.75 1.28 -6.39
C LEU A 486 -13.90 1.01 -5.43
N ARG A 487 -14.19 -0.26 -5.22
CA ARG A 487 -15.19 -0.72 -4.27
C ARG A 487 -14.64 -1.89 -3.47
N CYS A 488 -14.87 -1.86 -2.15
CA CYS A 488 -14.57 -2.94 -1.23
C CYS A 488 -15.81 -3.25 -0.40
N ASP A 489 -16.28 -4.50 -0.44
CA ASP A 489 -17.44 -4.97 0.30
C ASP A 489 -17.02 -5.99 1.35
N VAL A 490 -17.55 -5.85 2.55
CA VAL A 490 -17.66 -6.93 3.52
C VAL A 490 -19.07 -7.52 3.35
N ARG A 491 -19.15 -8.79 2.99
CA ARG A 491 -20.41 -9.48 2.72
C ARG A 491 -20.73 -10.46 3.85
N SER A 492 -21.99 -10.56 4.16
CA SER A 492 -22.53 -11.59 5.04
C SER A 492 -23.58 -12.39 4.29
N ASN A 493 -23.43 -13.72 4.24
CA ASN A 493 -24.31 -14.62 3.49
C ASN A 493 -24.50 -14.19 2.01
N GLY A 494 -23.42 -13.69 1.39
CA GLY A 494 -23.44 -13.23 -0.01
C GLY A 494 -24.12 -11.91 -0.27
N LYS A 495 -24.54 -11.16 0.77
CA LYS A 495 -25.09 -9.81 0.67
C LYS A 495 -24.08 -8.78 1.19
N ASP A 496 -24.01 -7.64 0.54
CA ASP A 496 -23.14 -6.55 0.95
C ASP A 496 -23.63 -6.01 2.32
N LEU A 497 -22.81 -6.16 3.36
CA LEU A 497 -23.06 -5.65 4.70
C LEU A 497 -22.46 -4.25 4.86
N LEU A 498 -21.19 -4.12 4.50
CA LEU A 498 -20.44 -2.89 4.55
C LEU A 498 -19.78 -2.68 3.19
N THR A 499 -19.98 -1.52 2.59
CA THR A 499 -19.37 -1.14 1.32
C THR A 499 -18.56 0.12 1.49
N LEU A 500 -17.27 0.07 1.18
CA LEU A 500 -16.43 1.24 0.98
C LEU A 500 -16.29 1.49 -0.52
N THR A 501 -16.73 2.65 -0.98
CA THR A 501 -16.53 3.10 -2.36
C THR A 501 -15.58 4.29 -2.36
N VAL A 502 -14.59 4.24 -3.26
CA VAL A 502 -13.65 5.33 -3.51
C VAL A 502 -13.85 5.77 -4.95
N LEU A 503 -14.33 6.98 -5.13
CA LEU A 503 -14.51 7.60 -6.44
C LEU A 503 -13.56 8.78 -6.56
N GLY A 504 -12.85 8.86 -7.69
CA GLY A 504 -11.99 10.00 -8.01
C GLY A 504 -12.18 10.41 -9.45
N GLU A 505 -12.20 11.71 -9.71
CA GLU A 505 -12.30 12.26 -11.06
C GLU A 505 -11.50 13.55 -11.21
N SER A 506 -10.98 13.78 -12.39
CA SER A 506 -10.42 15.07 -12.77
C SER A 506 -11.56 16.05 -13.03
N GLN A 507 -11.38 17.29 -12.58
CA GLN A 507 -12.38 18.35 -12.78
C GLN A 507 -11.90 19.39 -13.80
N GLU A 508 -12.84 20.04 -14.47
CA GLU A 508 -12.57 21.21 -15.26
C GLU A 508 -12.01 22.35 -14.38
N PRO A 509 -10.94 23.04 -14.81
CA PRO A 509 -10.39 24.16 -14.05
C PRO A 509 -11.44 25.27 -13.82
N PHE A 510 -11.52 25.76 -12.60
CA PHE A 510 -12.35 26.89 -12.23
C PHE A 510 -11.52 28.02 -11.61
N ALA A 511 -12.00 29.26 -11.65
CA ALA A 511 -11.30 30.38 -11.08
C ALA A 511 -11.38 30.36 -9.55
N ILE A 512 -10.24 30.38 -8.89
CA ILE A 512 -10.12 30.50 -7.43
C ILE A 512 -9.95 31.98 -7.11
N THR A 513 -10.79 32.51 -6.23
CA THR A 513 -10.75 33.92 -5.83
C THR A 513 -10.88 34.04 -4.30
N ALA A 514 -9.92 34.70 -3.68
CA ALA A 514 -10.02 35.00 -2.25
C ALA A 514 -11.23 35.90 -1.99
N PRO A 515 -12.02 35.64 -0.94
CA PRO A 515 -13.18 36.44 -0.61
C PRO A 515 -12.79 37.88 -0.23
N SER A 516 -13.56 38.88 -0.70
CA SER A 516 -13.33 40.29 -0.39
C SER A 516 -13.77 40.64 1.03
N ASP A 517 -14.80 39.93 1.54
CA ASP A 517 -15.37 40.13 2.85
C ASP A 517 -15.08 38.92 3.72
N SER A 518 -14.28 39.11 4.77
CA SER A 518 -13.90 38.08 5.72
C SER A 518 -13.73 38.68 7.12
N VAL A 519 -13.94 37.89 8.14
CA VAL A 519 -13.83 38.27 9.55
C VAL A 519 -12.69 37.50 10.22
N ASP A 520 -12.14 38.06 11.32
CA ASP A 520 -11.15 37.37 12.13
C ASP A 520 -11.76 36.21 12.95
N LEU A 521 -10.87 35.38 13.51
CA LEU A 521 -11.26 34.18 14.26
C LEU A 521 -12.17 34.48 15.46
N ASP A 522 -11.85 35.54 16.24
CA ASP A 522 -12.62 35.88 17.43
C ASP A 522 -14.04 36.33 17.06
N THR A 523 -14.17 37.14 16.03
CA THR A 523 -15.45 37.61 15.50
C THR A 523 -16.23 36.42 14.95
N TRP A 524 -15.59 35.53 14.20
CA TRP A 524 -16.21 34.36 13.59
C TRP A 524 -16.74 33.39 14.66
N VAL A 525 -15.92 33.03 15.65
CA VAL A 525 -16.30 32.15 16.77
C VAL A 525 -17.38 32.79 17.63
N GLY A 526 -17.26 34.11 17.90
CA GLY A 526 -18.24 34.86 18.70
C GLY A 526 -19.65 34.92 18.09
N SER A 527 -19.77 34.68 16.79
CA SER A 527 -21.06 34.61 16.10
C SER A 527 -21.76 33.23 16.19
N ILE A 528 -21.00 32.17 16.58
CA ILE A 528 -21.55 30.82 16.74
C ILE A 528 -22.44 30.79 18.01
N GLY A 529 -23.72 30.59 17.83
CA GLY A 529 -24.70 30.65 18.91
C GLY A 529 -25.72 29.52 18.87
N PHE A 530 -26.75 29.67 19.68
CA PHE A 530 -27.84 28.67 19.78
C PHE A 530 -28.55 28.39 18.43
N ALA A 531 -28.61 29.38 17.55
CA ALA A 531 -29.17 29.20 16.20
C ALA A 531 -28.35 28.20 15.36
N THR A 532 -27.03 28.22 15.50
CA THR A 532 -26.11 27.26 14.84
C THR A 532 -26.38 25.85 15.34
N LEU A 533 -26.52 25.66 16.66
CA LEU A 533 -26.83 24.36 17.23
C LEU A 533 -28.15 23.83 16.67
N SER A 534 -29.15 24.69 16.53
CA SER A 534 -30.45 24.32 15.94
C SER A 534 -30.30 23.93 14.46
N LYS A 535 -29.46 24.62 13.68
CA LYS A 535 -29.17 24.26 12.29
C LYS A 535 -28.52 22.85 12.22
N ILE A 536 -27.53 22.57 13.08
CA ILE A 536 -26.87 21.25 13.16
C ILE A 536 -27.91 20.15 13.49
N MET A 537 -28.76 20.38 14.51
CA MET A 537 -29.80 19.43 14.92
C MET A 537 -30.75 19.13 13.78
N ASN A 538 -31.19 20.16 13.06
CA ASN A 538 -32.10 19.99 11.91
C ASN A 538 -31.41 19.16 10.81
N LYS A 539 -30.14 19.41 10.50
CA LYS A 539 -29.39 18.63 9.52
C LYS A 539 -29.26 17.16 9.91
N LEU A 540 -29.00 16.86 11.19
CA LEU A 540 -28.95 15.49 11.69
C LEU A 540 -30.32 14.80 11.60
N MET A 541 -31.40 15.50 11.88
CA MET A 541 -32.77 14.98 11.69
C MET A 541 -33.08 14.75 10.21
N GLU A 542 -32.70 15.66 9.31
CA GLU A 542 -32.84 15.49 7.86
C GLU A 542 -32.10 14.26 7.37
N ALA A 543 -30.92 13.97 7.96
CA ALA A 543 -30.14 12.77 7.71
C ALA A 543 -30.76 11.48 8.29
N GLY A 544 -31.89 11.59 8.98
CA GLY A 544 -32.64 10.45 9.53
C GLY A 544 -32.25 10.06 10.95
N MET A 545 -31.42 10.85 11.66
CA MET A 545 -31.05 10.56 13.04
C MET A 545 -32.28 10.70 13.96
N PRO A 546 -32.64 9.69 14.76
CA PRO A 546 -33.76 9.74 15.67
C PRO A 546 -33.63 10.83 16.74
N SER A 547 -34.72 11.51 17.05
CA SER A 547 -34.73 12.55 18.09
C SER A 547 -34.37 12.05 19.49
N SER A 548 -34.55 10.76 19.76
CA SER A 548 -34.12 10.12 21.02
C SER A 548 -32.60 10.15 21.18
N ILE A 549 -31.85 9.92 20.09
CA ILE A 549 -30.40 9.98 20.08
C ILE A 549 -29.92 11.42 20.26
N LEU A 550 -30.52 12.35 19.53
CA LEU A 550 -30.19 13.77 19.62
C LEU A 550 -30.41 14.35 21.02
N ASN A 551 -31.49 13.96 21.68
CA ASN A 551 -31.76 14.38 23.05
C ASN A 551 -30.75 13.78 24.05
N GLY A 552 -30.21 12.56 23.81
CA GLY A 552 -29.19 11.95 24.64
C GLY A 552 -27.79 12.62 24.49
N ILE A 553 -27.52 13.23 23.35
CA ILE A 553 -26.26 13.98 23.11
C ILE A 553 -26.29 15.35 23.80
N LEU A 554 -27.45 15.95 23.97
CA LEU A 554 -27.64 17.30 24.52
C LEU A 554 -27.92 17.33 26.03
N GLY A 555 -28.27 16.20 26.63
CA GLY A 555 -28.57 16.08 28.06
C GLY A 555 -27.42 15.57 28.86
#